data_42f7f652fd2122c56ecf7f6a065ebe42
#
_entry.id   42f7f652fd2122c56ecf7f6a065ebe42
#
_cell.length_a   1.000
_cell.length_b   1.000
_cell.length_c   1.000
_cell.angle_alpha   90.00
_cell.angle_beta   90.00
_cell.angle_gamma   90.00
#
_symmetry.space_group_name_H-M   'P 1'
#
loop_
_entity.id
_entity.type
_entity.pdbx_description
1 polymer ?
#
loop_
_entity_poly.entity_id
_entity_poly.type
_entity_poly.pdbx_seq_one_letter_code
_entity_poly.pdbx_strand_id
1 'polypeptide(L)'
;IYSANVQKNLNNKVSISVSNKKIDAVLKELFSETGLNYKMSGRQITISVPEAPKVQQTTQQKGIKVTGNVSDEKGEPLIGVTIILKNDSTVHSLTDMNGNYSIMVPTRKSVLSFRYIGFVPKEEIVDNRKVVNVQMVEDVGQLDEVVVVAYGAQKKESVVGSITTLAPEKLKVSTSRSLSNNLAGVVSGVLAVQRSGEPGYDNSTFWIRGISTFGKAGGDPLVLVDGIERDLNNIDPEEIESFSVLKDAAASAVYGVRGANGVVLINTKRGQVGKPRVVVKSEFSFTQPVRLPEYIGAADYMQVLDDALIDTGQSPMYADRIAKTRSGYDPDLYPDVDWIDVISKDNASNQRVSVDISGGTERLRYSFVAAVFNEQGILQRDKKQEWDPSIKLQRYNVRSNVDLKLSPTTQLRFNIGGYLQDRNSTTQDVSLIFSRAFRAVPFTFPAQYSSGEMAGTEEGNV
;
A
#
# COMPACT_ATOMS: atom_id res chain seq x y z
N ILE A 1 28.20 3.91 -10.19
CA ILE A 1 26.82 4.00 -10.74
C ILE A 1 26.77 3.15 -12.00
N TYR A 2 25.76 2.32 -12.15
CA TYR A 2 25.56 1.48 -13.34
C TYR A 2 24.10 1.56 -13.79
N SER A 3 23.85 1.37 -15.09
CA SER A 3 22.50 1.35 -15.66
C SER A 3 21.84 -0.03 -15.45
N ALA A 4 20.49 -0.07 -15.43
CA ALA A 4 19.74 -1.32 -15.21
C ALA A 4 20.11 -2.45 -16.19
N ASN A 5 20.59 -2.13 -17.39
CA ASN A 5 20.98 -3.11 -18.41
C ASN A 5 22.33 -3.79 -18.14
N VAL A 6 23.13 -3.29 -17.19
CA VAL A 6 24.44 -3.85 -16.82
C VAL A 6 24.32 -5.04 -15.88
N GLN A 7 23.18 -5.17 -15.17
CA GLN A 7 22.97 -6.15 -14.08
C GLN A 7 23.22 -7.61 -14.50
N LYS A 8 22.93 -7.98 -15.74
CA LYS A 8 23.20 -9.34 -16.27
C LYS A 8 24.69 -9.67 -16.40
N ASN A 9 25.53 -8.68 -16.56
CA ASN A 9 26.97 -8.84 -16.80
C ASN A 9 27.83 -8.65 -15.54
N LEU A 10 27.21 -8.27 -14.40
CA LEU A 10 27.90 -8.08 -13.13
C LEU A 10 28.34 -9.39 -12.44
N ASN A 11 27.84 -10.53 -12.89
CA ASN A 11 28.18 -11.84 -12.32
C ASN A 11 29.46 -12.45 -12.92
N ASN A 12 30.09 -11.81 -13.90
CA ASN A 12 31.32 -12.29 -14.48
C ASN A 12 32.47 -12.01 -13.51
N LYS A 13 33.17 -13.06 -13.07
CA LYS A 13 34.35 -12.95 -12.23
C LYS A 13 35.58 -12.65 -13.14
N VAL A 14 36.20 -11.51 -12.91
CA VAL A 14 37.44 -11.11 -13.60
C VAL A 14 38.57 -11.05 -12.57
N SER A 15 39.70 -11.65 -12.86
CA SER A 15 40.88 -11.61 -12.02
C SER A 15 41.92 -10.69 -12.65
N ILE A 16 42.32 -9.66 -11.93
CA ILE A 16 43.33 -8.72 -12.38
C ILE A 16 44.46 -8.63 -11.34
N SER A 17 45.71 -8.67 -11.80
CA SER A 17 46.86 -8.48 -10.93
C SER A 17 47.53 -7.15 -11.28
N VAL A 18 47.47 -6.19 -10.35
CA VAL A 18 47.91 -4.82 -10.59
C VAL A 18 48.92 -4.38 -9.53
N SER A 19 50.05 -3.86 -9.97
CA SER A 19 51.01 -3.21 -9.10
C SER A 19 51.41 -1.86 -9.72
N ASN A 20 51.24 -0.77 -8.96
CA ASN A 20 51.63 0.61 -9.31
C ASN A 20 51.09 1.19 -10.64
N LYS A 21 49.90 0.79 -11.10
CA LYS A 21 49.25 1.38 -12.29
C LYS A 21 48.27 2.50 -11.92
N LYS A 22 48.09 3.49 -12.79
CA LYS A 22 47.06 4.52 -12.65
C LYS A 22 45.69 3.87 -12.77
N ILE A 23 44.69 4.36 -12.02
CA ILE A 23 43.35 3.81 -11.94
C ILE A 23 42.64 3.67 -13.30
N ASP A 24 42.89 4.59 -14.21
CA ASP A 24 42.33 4.56 -15.57
C ASP A 24 42.89 3.39 -16.41
N ALA A 25 44.16 3.07 -16.27
CA ALA A 25 44.79 1.91 -16.92
C ALA A 25 44.23 0.58 -16.35
N VAL A 26 44.00 0.54 -15.05
CA VAL A 26 43.40 -0.62 -14.37
C VAL A 26 41.95 -0.87 -14.83
N LEU A 27 41.17 0.19 -14.91
CA LEU A 27 39.79 0.11 -15.39
C LEU A 27 39.71 -0.30 -16.85
N LYS A 28 40.61 0.22 -17.68
CA LYS A 28 40.67 -0.16 -19.09
C LYS A 28 41.01 -1.64 -19.29
N GLU A 29 41.93 -2.18 -18.50
CA GLU A 29 42.28 -3.60 -18.50
C GLU A 29 41.16 -4.47 -17.98
N LEU A 30 40.48 -4.06 -16.88
CA LEU A 30 39.37 -4.77 -16.27
C LEU A 30 38.12 -4.84 -17.18
N PHE A 31 37.83 -3.78 -17.92
CA PHE A 31 36.66 -3.74 -18.77
C PHE A 31 36.90 -4.22 -20.21
N SER A 32 38.17 -4.39 -20.62
CA SER A 32 38.49 -4.93 -21.96
C SER A 32 37.95 -6.34 -22.21
N GLU A 33 37.88 -7.17 -21.18
CA GLU A 33 37.39 -8.56 -21.28
C GLU A 33 35.90 -8.74 -20.98
N THR A 34 35.25 -7.71 -20.41
CA THR A 34 33.86 -7.82 -19.97
C THR A 34 32.84 -7.31 -20.99
N GLY A 35 33.28 -6.69 -22.07
CA GLY A 35 32.42 -6.07 -23.06
C GLY A 35 31.59 -4.88 -22.53
N LEU A 36 32.02 -4.29 -21.41
CA LEU A 36 31.42 -3.12 -20.81
C LEU A 36 32.24 -1.86 -21.05
N ASN A 37 31.55 -0.72 -21.22
CA ASN A 37 32.21 0.57 -21.30
C ASN A 37 32.14 1.29 -19.96
N TYR A 38 33.18 2.08 -19.63
CA TYR A 38 33.16 2.95 -18.47
C TYR A 38 33.47 4.40 -18.85
N LYS A 39 32.95 5.32 -18.08
CA LYS A 39 33.24 6.75 -18.17
C LYS A 39 33.53 7.27 -16.76
N MET A 40 34.68 7.91 -16.62
CA MET A 40 35.07 8.52 -15.35
C MET A 40 34.80 10.02 -15.40
N SER A 41 34.09 10.53 -14.37
CA SER A 41 33.79 11.94 -14.19
C SER A 41 34.13 12.33 -12.76
N GLY A 42 35.27 12.94 -12.55
CA GLY A 42 35.79 13.23 -11.21
C GLY A 42 36.08 11.96 -10.41
N ARG A 43 35.33 11.77 -9.29
CA ARG A 43 35.44 10.58 -8.43
C ARG A 43 34.37 9.52 -8.72
N GLN A 44 33.55 9.71 -9.75
CA GLN A 44 32.49 8.77 -10.11
C GLN A 44 32.86 8.00 -11.37
N ILE A 45 32.59 6.69 -11.35
CA ILE A 45 32.75 5.79 -12.49
C ILE A 45 31.35 5.32 -12.89
N THR A 46 30.95 5.57 -14.13
CA THR A 46 29.70 5.10 -14.73
C THR A 46 30.01 3.93 -15.66
N ILE A 47 29.31 2.82 -15.47
CA ILE A 47 29.47 1.61 -16.29
C ILE A 47 28.24 1.46 -17.17
N SER A 48 28.46 1.19 -18.46
CA SER A 48 27.39 0.99 -19.45
C SER A 48 27.74 -0.17 -20.39
N VAL A 49 26.69 -0.81 -20.94
CA VAL A 49 26.84 -1.77 -22.03
C VAL A 49 27.12 -0.96 -23.31
N PRO A 50 28.06 -1.33 -24.17
CA PRO A 50 28.21 -0.74 -25.49
C PRO A 50 26.87 -0.88 -26.22
N GLU A 51 26.27 0.22 -26.67
CA GLU A 51 25.21 0.12 -27.63
C GLU A 51 25.78 -0.55 -28.88
N ALA A 52 25.19 -1.68 -29.28
CA ALA A 52 25.46 -2.26 -30.59
C ALA A 52 25.29 -1.15 -31.63
N PRO A 53 26.20 -1.03 -32.61
CA PRO A 53 26.04 -0.05 -33.66
C PRO A 53 24.65 -0.30 -34.29
N LYS A 54 23.74 0.63 -34.07
CA LYS A 54 22.48 0.68 -34.81
C LYS A 54 22.92 0.76 -36.28
N VAL A 55 22.78 -0.37 -36.97
CA VAL A 55 22.76 -0.36 -38.42
C VAL A 55 21.67 0.63 -38.79
N GLN A 56 22.07 1.83 -39.16
CA GLN A 56 21.22 2.76 -39.86
C GLN A 56 20.79 2.08 -41.16
N GLN A 57 19.71 1.31 -41.10
CA GLN A 57 18.90 1.09 -42.28
C GLN A 57 18.27 2.44 -42.58
N THR A 58 19.00 3.25 -43.34
CA THR A 58 18.47 4.37 -44.11
C THR A 58 17.54 3.81 -45.19
N THR A 59 16.36 3.37 -44.79
CA THR A 59 15.18 3.47 -45.65
C THR A 59 14.86 4.94 -45.66
N GLN A 60 15.29 5.62 -46.68
CA GLN A 60 14.76 6.92 -47.09
C GLN A 60 13.25 6.72 -47.39
N GLN A 61 12.43 6.65 -46.33
CA GLN A 61 11.03 7.03 -46.48
C GLN A 61 11.06 8.55 -46.74
N LYS A 62 10.63 8.95 -47.92
CA LYS A 62 10.32 10.35 -48.29
C LYS A 62 9.23 10.84 -47.33
N GLY A 63 9.58 11.14 -46.07
CA GLY A 63 8.67 11.75 -45.12
C GLY A 63 8.44 13.21 -45.47
N ILE A 64 7.26 13.69 -45.15
CA ILE A 64 6.90 15.10 -45.32
C ILE A 64 7.29 15.81 -44.03
N LYS A 65 8.12 16.83 -44.13
CA LYS A 65 8.47 17.68 -42.97
C LYS A 65 7.29 18.61 -42.69
N VAL A 66 6.72 18.49 -41.49
CA VAL A 66 5.67 19.35 -40.96
C VAL A 66 6.27 20.20 -39.87
N THR A 67 5.98 21.49 -39.91
CA THR A 67 6.39 22.44 -38.88
C THR A 67 5.14 23.15 -38.31
N GLY A 68 5.25 23.83 -37.23
CA GLY A 68 4.14 24.61 -36.68
C GLY A 68 4.51 25.22 -35.32
N ASN A 69 3.56 25.97 -34.81
CA ASN A 69 3.65 26.60 -33.49
C ASN A 69 2.51 26.07 -32.61
N VAL A 70 2.79 25.85 -31.34
CA VAL A 70 1.79 25.48 -30.33
C VAL A 70 1.69 26.58 -29.30
N SER A 71 0.48 27.10 -29.09
CA SER A 71 0.16 28.15 -28.14
C SER A 71 -1.03 27.79 -27.25
N ASP A 72 -1.21 28.52 -26.17
CA ASP A 72 -2.43 28.49 -25.36
C ASP A 72 -3.58 29.33 -25.97
N GLU A 73 -4.70 29.45 -25.26
CA GLU A 73 -5.86 30.25 -25.67
C GLU A 73 -5.57 31.75 -25.72
N LYS A 74 -4.54 32.21 -24.98
CA LYS A 74 -4.14 33.63 -24.97
C LYS A 74 -3.10 33.95 -26.04
N GLY A 75 -2.64 32.92 -26.77
CA GLY A 75 -1.61 33.04 -27.80
C GLY A 75 -0.17 32.98 -27.26
N GLU A 76 0.03 32.61 -25.98
CA GLU A 76 1.36 32.43 -25.43
C GLU A 76 1.97 31.08 -25.89
N PRO A 77 3.26 31.05 -26.30
CA PRO A 77 3.88 29.83 -26.82
C PRO A 77 4.06 28.79 -25.70
N LEU A 78 3.69 27.54 -26.00
CA LEU A 78 3.84 26.41 -25.06
C LEU A 78 5.15 25.65 -25.33
N ILE A 79 6.05 25.65 -24.33
CA ILE A 79 7.38 25.03 -24.38
C ILE A 79 7.28 23.57 -23.90
N GLY A 80 7.88 22.62 -24.63
CA GLY A 80 7.96 21.22 -24.21
C GLY A 80 6.69 20.41 -24.46
N VAL A 81 5.78 20.90 -25.31
CA VAL A 81 4.63 20.09 -25.77
C VAL A 81 5.15 18.89 -26.53
N THR A 82 4.68 17.71 -26.20
CA THR A 82 5.03 16.46 -26.89
C THR A 82 4.10 16.25 -28.09
N ILE A 83 4.67 16.18 -29.27
CA ILE A 83 3.96 15.89 -30.53
C ILE A 83 4.30 14.46 -30.94
N ILE A 84 3.31 13.60 -31.11
CA ILE A 84 3.46 12.17 -31.42
C ILE A 84 2.63 11.84 -32.66
N LEU A 85 3.17 11.02 -33.56
CA LEU A 85 2.39 10.43 -34.64
C LEU A 85 1.44 9.36 -34.06
N LYS A 86 0.12 9.49 -34.26
CA LYS A 86 -0.91 8.65 -33.60
C LYS A 86 -0.70 7.14 -33.79
N ASN A 87 -0.16 6.70 -34.93
CA ASN A 87 0.01 5.28 -35.25
C ASN A 87 1.45 4.79 -35.07
N ASP A 88 2.40 5.67 -34.68
CA ASP A 88 3.81 5.34 -34.48
C ASP A 88 4.40 6.25 -33.41
N SER A 89 4.41 5.79 -32.19
CA SER A 89 4.96 6.54 -31.03
C SER A 89 6.48 6.73 -31.08
N THR A 90 7.18 6.08 -31.98
CA THR A 90 8.62 6.29 -32.17
C THR A 90 8.93 7.60 -32.88
N VAL A 91 7.97 8.12 -33.66
CA VAL A 91 8.05 9.41 -34.34
C VAL A 91 7.46 10.49 -33.45
N HIS A 92 8.31 11.28 -32.82
CA HIS A 92 7.92 12.35 -31.91
C HIS A 92 8.79 13.60 -32.05
N SER A 93 8.29 14.71 -31.56
CA SER A 93 8.99 16.01 -31.47
C SER A 93 8.56 16.74 -30.22
N LEU A 94 9.33 17.74 -29.80
CA LEU A 94 9.02 18.64 -28.69
C LEU A 94 9.03 20.08 -29.19
N THR A 95 8.19 20.95 -28.61
CA THR A 95 8.24 22.39 -28.90
C THR A 95 9.43 23.05 -28.24
N ASP A 96 10.01 24.03 -28.94
CA ASP A 96 11.11 24.87 -28.47
C ASP A 96 10.61 26.02 -27.55
N MET A 97 11.52 26.94 -27.13
CA MET A 97 11.22 28.09 -26.27
C MET A 97 10.19 29.06 -26.87
N ASN A 98 9.97 29.02 -28.16
CA ASN A 98 9.00 29.86 -28.88
C ASN A 98 7.76 29.07 -29.29
N GLY A 99 7.57 27.85 -28.77
CA GLY A 99 6.46 26.98 -29.09
C GLY A 99 6.54 26.32 -30.49
N ASN A 100 7.67 26.43 -31.22
CA ASN A 100 7.81 25.86 -32.54
C ASN A 100 8.22 24.40 -32.48
N TYR A 101 7.73 23.60 -33.43
CA TYR A 101 8.09 22.20 -33.59
C TYR A 101 8.36 21.83 -35.05
N SER A 102 9.04 20.69 -35.23
CA SER A 102 9.31 20.11 -36.54
C SER A 102 9.26 18.60 -36.43
N ILE A 103 8.43 17.94 -37.24
CA ILE A 103 8.27 16.49 -37.23
C ILE A 103 8.21 15.95 -38.66
N MET A 104 8.77 14.74 -38.90
CA MET A 104 8.69 14.04 -40.17
C MET A 104 7.54 13.04 -40.12
N VAL A 105 6.61 13.16 -41.05
CA VAL A 105 5.44 12.26 -41.13
C VAL A 105 5.44 11.45 -42.43
N PRO A 106 5.04 10.17 -42.41
CA PRO A 106 5.12 9.27 -43.55
C PRO A 106 4.10 9.60 -44.67
N THR A 107 2.94 10.14 -44.31
CA THR A 107 1.86 10.42 -45.27
C THR A 107 1.17 11.75 -45.01
N ARG A 108 0.50 12.28 -46.02
CA ARG A 108 -0.28 13.52 -45.93
C ARG A 108 -1.53 13.39 -45.03
N LYS A 109 -2.01 12.17 -44.81
CA LYS A 109 -3.15 11.88 -43.91
C LYS A 109 -2.73 11.51 -42.48
N SER A 110 -1.45 11.73 -42.15
CA SER A 110 -0.94 11.49 -40.78
C SER A 110 -1.68 12.35 -39.75
N VAL A 111 -1.97 11.75 -38.58
CA VAL A 111 -2.58 12.44 -37.44
C VAL A 111 -1.50 12.69 -36.41
N LEU A 112 -1.34 13.93 -36.00
CA LEU A 112 -0.45 14.36 -34.92
C LEU A 112 -1.25 14.50 -33.63
N SER A 113 -0.78 13.92 -32.55
CA SER A 113 -1.34 14.07 -31.21
C SER A 113 -0.44 14.98 -30.40
N PHE A 114 -0.98 16.06 -29.90
CA PHE A 114 -0.33 17.07 -29.06
C PHE A 114 -0.69 16.82 -27.62
N ARG A 115 0.31 16.65 -26.76
CA ARG A 115 0.14 16.39 -25.31
C ARG A 115 1.01 17.32 -24.50
N TYR A 116 0.39 17.95 -23.52
CA TYR A 116 1.10 18.78 -22.55
C TYR A 116 0.43 18.67 -21.18
N ILE A 117 1.23 18.71 -20.12
CA ILE A 117 0.72 18.59 -18.74
C ILE A 117 -0.15 19.81 -18.43
N GLY A 118 -1.38 19.59 -17.98
CA GLY A 118 -2.33 20.67 -17.68
C GLY A 118 -3.15 21.15 -18.87
N PHE A 119 -3.06 20.49 -20.04
CA PHE A 119 -3.82 20.83 -21.24
C PHE A 119 -4.58 19.61 -21.81
N VAL A 120 -5.73 19.86 -22.39
CA VAL A 120 -6.51 18.82 -23.10
C VAL A 120 -5.73 18.32 -24.30
N PRO A 121 -5.48 17.00 -24.42
CA PRO A 121 -4.81 16.45 -25.58
C PRO A 121 -5.57 16.76 -26.87
N LYS A 122 -4.86 17.27 -27.88
CA LYS A 122 -5.47 17.65 -29.15
C LYS A 122 -4.89 16.82 -30.29
N GLU A 123 -5.74 16.45 -31.24
CA GLU A 123 -5.32 15.71 -32.44
C GLU A 123 -5.60 16.56 -33.70
N GLU A 124 -4.60 16.64 -34.58
CA GLU A 124 -4.69 17.37 -35.85
C GLU A 124 -4.25 16.48 -37.04
N ILE A 125 -5.04 16.49 -38.10
CA ILE A 125 -4.68 15.81 -39.35
C ILE A 125 -3.80 16.74 -40.17
N VAL A 126 -2.68 16.25 -40.66
CA VAL A 126 -1.72 17.06 -41.44
C VAL A 126 -2.35 17.60 -42.74
N ASP A 127 -3.17 16.82 -43.41
CA ASP A 127 -3.97 17.17 -44.61
C ASP A 127 -3.26 18.09 -45.62
N ASN A 128 -2.13 17.63 -46.16
CA ASN A 128 -1.28 18.38 -47.11
C ASN A 128 -0.64 19.69 -46.58
N ARG A 129 -0.88 20.07 -45.35
CA ARG A 129 -0.32 21.29 -44.75
C ARG A 129 1.16 21.07 -44.41
N LYS A 130 2.03 21.97 -44.78
CA LYS A 130 3.44 21.99 -44.35
C LYS A 130 3.60 22.66 -42.98
N VAL A 131 2.64 23.51 -42.63
CA VAL A 131 2.60 24.22 -41.36
C VAL A 131 1.26 23.88 -40.68
N VAL A 132 1.33 23.37 -39.46
CA VAL A 132 0.18 23.03 -38.62
C VAL A 132 0.35 23.73 -37.29
N ASN A 133 -0.33 24.87 -37.12
CA ASN A 133 -0.36 25.59 -35.83
C ASN A 133 -1.50 25.05 -34.99
N VAL A 134 -1.26 24.85 -33.71
CA VAL A 134 -2.22 24.26 -32.78
C VAL A 134 -2.35 25.17 -31.56
N GLN A 135 -3.59 25.50 -31.23
CA GLN A 135 -3.93 26.12 -29.97
C GLN A 135 -4.47 25.05 -29.03
N MET A 136 -3.84 24.90 -27.87
CA MET A 136 -4.25 23.97 -26.83
C MET A 136 -5.11 24.70 -25.80
N VAL A 137 -6.08 23.98 -25.26
CA VAL A 137 -6.99 24.47 -24.22
C VAL A 137 -6.50 23.91 -22.89
N GLU A 138 -6.40 24.77 -21.86
CA GLU A 138 -6.06 24.31 -20.52
C GLU A 138 -7.09 23.28 -20.04
N ASP A 139 -6.61 22.16 -19.51
CA ASP A 139 -7.46 21.15 -18.88
C ASP A 139 -7.85 21.61 -17.49
N VAL A 140 -8.77 22.56 -17.42
CA VAL A 140 -9.34 23.06 -16.17
C VAL A 140 -10.07 21.99 -15.35
N GLY A 141 -10.27 20.80 -15.92
CA GLY A 141 -10.90 19.66 -15.25
C GLY A 141 -9.97 18.84 -14.34
N GLN A 142 -8.63 18.99 -14.47
CA GLN A 142 -7.68 18.17 -13.70
C GLN A 142 -7.01 18.87 -12.52
N LEU A 143 -7.22 20.16 -12.28
CA LEU A 143 -6.50 20.91 -11.24
C LEU A 143 -7.38 21.66 -10.23
N ASP A 144 -8.68 21.58 -10.30
CA ASP A 144 -9.51 21.97 -9.18
C ASP A 144 -9.50 20.85 -8.15
N GLU A 145 -8.47 20.78 -7.31
CA GLU A 145 -8.49 19.98 -6.09
C GLU A 145 -9.62 20.52 -5.21
N VAL A 146 -10.81 19.96 -5.44
CA VAL A 146 -12.02 20.35 -4.72
C VAL A 146 -11.95 19.71 -3.35
N VAL A 147 -11.82 20.52 -2.32
CA VAL A 147 -11.89 20.07 -0.94
C VAL A 147 -13.35 20.04 -0.52
N VAL A 148 -13.81 18.88 -0.07
CA VAL A 148 -15.14 18.76 0.50
C VAL A 148 -15.13 19.43 1.87
N VAL A 149 -15.94 20.44 2.03
CA VAL A 149 -16.22 21.12 3.29
C VAL A 149 -17.64 20.77 3.74
N ALA A 150 -17.96 20.97 5.00
CA ALA A 150 -19.14 20.53 5.74
C ALA A 150 -20.46 20.34 4.95
N TYR A 151 -20.81 21.24 4.03
CA TYR A 151 -22.06 21.20 3.27
C TYR A 151 -21.88 21.46 1.77
N GLY A 152 -20.66 21.33 1.26
CA GLY A 152 -20.39 21.55 -0.17
C GLY A 152 -18.95 21.28 -0.56
N ALA A 153 -18.68 21.38 -1.84
CA ALA A 153 -17.34 21.31 -2.39
C ALA A 153 -16.82 22.74 -2.62
N GLN A 154 -15.68 23.08 -2.07
CA GLN A 154 -15.00 24.37 -2.28
C GLN A 154 -13.64 24.14 -2.93
N LYS A 155 -13.18 25.10 -3.71
CA LYS A 155 -11.81 25.06 -4.24
C LYS A 155 -10.82 25.13 -3.07
N LYS A 156 -9.76 24.33 -3.11
CA LYS A 156 -8.73 24.25 -2.06
C LYS A 156 -8.16 25.62 -1.70
N GLU A 157 -8.01 26.49 -2.68
CA GLU A 157 -7.49 27.85 -2.53
C GLU A 157 -8.41 28.76 -1.71
N SER A 158 -9.71 28.47 -1.63
CA SER A 158 -10.70 29.27 -0.89
C SER A 158 -10.93 28.80 0.54
N VAL A 159 -10.26 27.74 0.97
CA VAL A 159 -10.42 27.17 2.31
C VAL A 159 -9.44 27.79 3.28
N VAL A 160 -9.94 28.57 4.23
CA VAL A 160 -9.13 29.28 5.25
C VAL A 160 -8.62 28.35 6.35
N GLY A 161 -9.10 27.10 6.44
CA GLY A 161 -8.75 26.14 7.48
C GLY A 161 -7.67 25.14 7.06
N SER A 162 -6.96 24.55 8.04
CA SER A 162 -6.01 23.45 7.78
C SER A 162 -6.76 22.17 7.47
N ILE A 163 -7.01 21.93 6.19
CA ILE A 163 -7.61 20.69 5.67
C ILE A 163 -6.52 19.90 4.95
N THR A 164 -6.45 18.61 5.27
CA THR A 164 -5.60 17.67 4.52
C THR A 164 -6.49 16.70 3.76
N THR A 165 -6.44 16.78 2.44
CA THR A 165 -7.09 15.81 1.55
C THR A 165 -6.08 14.75 1.14
N LEU A 166 -6.49 13.50 1.15
CA LEU A 166 -5.72 12.35 0.69
C LEU A 166 -6.34 11.76 -0.57
N ALA A 167 -5.48 11.45 -1.51
CA ALA A 167 -5.86 10.61 -2.63
C ALA A 167 -6.19 9.20 -2.13
N PRO A 168 -7.28 8.56 -2.60
CA PRO A 168 -7.70 7.23 -2.15
C PRO A 168 -6.61 6.15 -2.25
N GLU A 169 -5.71 6.30 -3.23
CA GLU A 169 -4.59 5.38 -3.46
C GLU A 169 -3.64 5.33 -2.26
N LYS A 170 -3.45 6.44 -1.56
CA LYS A 170 -2.61 6.49 -0.35
C LYS A 170 -3.22 5.75 0.84
N LEU A 171 -4.54 5.58 0.86
CA LEU A 171 -5.23 4.80 1.88
C LEU A 171 -5.18 3.28 1.61
N LYS A 172 -4.72 2.88 0.41
CA LYS A 172 -4.64 1.49 -0.04
C LYS A 172 -3.22 0.94 -0.03
N VAL A 173 -2.28 1.62 0.60
CA VAL A 173 -0.86 1.20 0.66
C VAL A 173 -0.70 -0.11 1.45
N SER A 174 -1.53 -0.31 2.46
CA SER A 174 -1.56 -1.55 3.25
C SER A 174 -2.77 -2.40 2.87
N THR A 175 -2.60 -3.70 2.90
CA THR A 175 -3.68 -4.69 2.72
C THR A 175 -4.54 -4.85 3.96
N SER A 176 -4.33 -4.04 5.00
CA SER A 176 -5.16 -4.04 6.20
C SER A 176 -6.61 -3.74 5.88
N ARG A 177 -7.52 -4.48 6.50
CA ARG A 177 -8.96 -4.22 6.46
C ARG A 177 -9.30 -2.87 7.07
N SER A 178 -8.60 -2.53 8.15
CA SER A 178 -8.89 -1.34 8.95
C SER A 178 -8.26 -0.10 8.34
N LEU A 179 -9.10 0.87 7.95
CA LEU A 179 -8.62 2.16 7.42
C LEU A 179 -7.80 2.94 8.45
N SER A 180 -8.09 2.80 9.74
CA SER A 180 -7.34 3.50 10.79
C SER A 180 -5.86 3.11 10.82
N ASN A 181 -5.53 1.87 10.42
CA ASN A 181 -4.14 1.40 10.35
C ASN A 181 -3.34 2.10 9.24
N ASN A 182 -4.03 2.57 8.20
CA ASN A 182 -3.42 3.23 7.06
C ASN A 182 -3.23 4.75 7.26
N LEU A 183 -3.70 5.31 8.38
CA LEU A 183 -3.57 6.75 8.65
C LEU A 183 -2.20 7.14 9.22
N ALA A 184 -1.54 6.21 9.94
CA ALA A 184 -0.24 6.45 10.54
C ALA A 184 0.81 6.76 9.47
N GLY A 185 1.51 7.89 9.61
CA GLY A 185 2.56 8.31 8.67
C GLY A 185 2.05 8.84 7.31
N VAL A 186 0.77 8.64 6.98
CA VAL A 186 0.17 9.09 5.70
C VAL A 186 -0.52 10.45 5.86
N VAL A 187 -1.20 10.66 6.99
CA VAL A 187 -1.90 11.91 7.28
C VAL A 187 -1.07 12.77 8.24
N SER A 188 -0.54 13.89 7.75
CA SER A 188 0.18 14.82 8.60
C SER A 188 -0.69 15.28 9.79
N GLY A 189 -0.16 15.22 11.02
CA GLY A 189 -0.86 15.62 12.24
C GLY A 189 -1.89 14.61 12.76
N VAL A 190 -1.92 13.39 12.23
CA VAL A 190 -2.66 12.26 12.79
C VAL A 190 -1.67 11.33 13.49
N LEU A 191 -1.95 11.05 14.75
CA LEU A 191 -1.29 10.01 15.53
C LEU A 191 -2.20 8.79 15.54
N ALA A 192 -1.72 7.64 15.10
CA ALA A 192 -2.46 6.38 15.16
C ALA A 192 -1.61 5.30 15.82
N VAL A 193 -2.24 4.50 16.68
CA VAL A 193 -1.58 3.43 17.45
C VAL A 193 -2.39 2.16 17.28
N GLN A 194 -1.81 1.17 16.64
CA GLN A 194 -2.33 -0.19 16.58
C GLN A 194 -1.79 -0.98 17.78
N ARG A 195 -2.68 -1.52 18.61
CA ARG A 195 -2.32 -2.25 19.83
C ARG A 195 -2.28 -3.76 19.63
N SER A 196 -2.98 -4.27 18.63
CA SER A 196 -3.08 -5.69 18.32
C SER A 196 -3.04 -5.88 16.80
N GLY A 197 -2.47 -7.00 16.35
CA GLY A 197 -2.59 -7.48 14.97
C GLY A 197 -3.64 -8.58 14.82
N GLU A 198 -4.46 -8.81 15.86
CA GLU A 198 -5.47 -9.84 15.87
C GLU A 198 -6.63 -9.50 14.92
N PRO A 199 -7.05 -10.41 14.04
CA PRO A 199 -8.19 -10.19 13.15
C PRO A 199 -9.44 -9.70 13.89
N GLY A 200 -9.91 -8.49 13.51
CA GLY A 200 -11.07 -7.85 14.10
C GLY A 200 -10.81 -7.03 15.37
N TYR A 201 -9.62 -7.10 15.95
CA TYR A 201 -9.12 -6.20 17.01
C TYR A 201 -7.87 -5.42 16.59
N ASP A 202 -7.53 -5.46 15.31
CA ASP A 202 -6.39 -4.81 14.68
C ASP A 202 -6.60 -3.31 14.42
N ASN A 203 -7.74 -2.74 14.77
CA ASN A 203 -8.05 -1.34 14.55
C ASN A 203 -7.10 -0.43 15.34
N SER A 204 -6.55 0.60 14.69
CA SER A 204 -5.80 1.64 15.37
C SER A 204 -6.73 2.64 16.04
N THR A 205 -6.39 3.02 17.26
CA THR A 205 -6.90 4.24 17.88
C THR A 205 -6.14 5.41 17.28
N PHE A 206 -6.82 6.46 16.85
CA PHE A 206 -6.16 7.61 16.24
C PHE A 206 -6.66 8.94 16.80
N TRP A 207 -5.79 9.93 16.78
CA TRP A 207 -6.06 11.28 17.25
C TRP A 207 -5.56 12.30 16.23
N ILE A 208 -6.27 13.41 16.15
CA ILE A 208 -5.88 14.54 15.30
C ILE A 208 -5.24 15.61 16.17
N ARG A 209 -3.97 15.97 15.88
CA ARG A 209 -3.15 16.91 16.65
C ARG A 209 -2.87 16.50 18.09
N GLY A 210 -2.93 15.20 18.38
CA GLY A 210 -2.61 14.66 19.69
C GLY A 210 -3.84 14.34 20.54
N ILE A 211 -3.58 13.87 21.75
CA ILE A 211 -4.62 13.51 22.71
C ILE A 211 -5.12 14.77 23.41
N SER A 212 -6.39 15.13 23.18
CA SER A 212 -7.00 16.35 23.71
C SER A 212 -7.65 16.17 25.07
N THR A 213 -7.95 14.92 25.48
CA THR A 213 -8.62 14.59 26.76
C THR A 213 -8.00 13.39 27.42
N PHE A 214 -7.93 13.38 28.75
CA PHE A 214 -7.43 12.25 29.54
C PHE A 214 -8.52 11.20 29.88
N GLY A 215 -9.78 11.43 29.49
CA GLY A 215 -10.89 10.53 29.74
C GLY A 215 -11.18 9.56 28.60
N LYS A 216 -11.78 8.41 28.90
CA LYS A 216 -12.21 7.44 27.88
C LYS A 216 -13.37 7.93 27.01
N ALA A 217 -14.12 8.94 27.44
CA ALA A 217 -15.25 9.50 26.71
C ALA A 217 -14.85 10.82 26.03
N GLY A 218 -15.00 10.91 24.71
CA GLY A 218 -14.93 12.17 23.97
C GLY A 218 -13.59 12.52 23.33
N GLY A 219 -12.60 11.60 23.32
CA GLY A 219 -11.30 11.83 22.67
C GLY A 219 -11.24 11.50 21.17
N ASP A 220 -12.21 10.78 20.64
CA ASP A 220 -12.18 10.29 19.26
C ASP A 220 -12.61 11.39 18.26
N PRO A 221 -11.97 11.48 17.11
CA PRO A 221 -12.39 12.34 16.02
C PRO A 221 -13.77 11.94 15.47
N LEU A 222 -14.56 12.92 15.03
CA LEU A 222 -15.82 12.68 14.36
C LEU A 222 -15.56 12.16 12.94
N VAL A 223 -16.09 11.00 12.60
CA VAL A 223 -15.99 10.42 11.25
C VAL A 223 -17.34 10.50 10.54
N LEU A 224 -17.38 11.17 9.41
CA LEU A 224 -18.58 11.34 8.59
C LEU A 224 -18.37 10.72 7.21
N VAL A 225 -19.26 9.80 6.84
CA VAL A 225 -19.32 9.15 5.53
C VAL A 225 -20.55 9.64 4.80
N ASP A 226 -20.37 10.35 3.70
CA ASP A 226 -21.44 11.04 2.98
C ASP A 226 -22.34 11.91 3.91
N GLY A 227 -21.71 12.51 4.95
CA GLY A 227 -22.38 13.36 5.94
C GLY A 227 -23.04 12.62 7.12
N ILE A 228 -22.97 11.29 7.16
CA ILE A 228 -23.52 10.46 8.24
C ILE A 228 -22.39 9.92 9.11
N GLU A 229 -22.51 10.03 10.42
CA GLU A 229 -21.52 9.49 11.35
C GLU A 229 -21.45 7.97 11.29
N ARG A 230 -20.23 7.45 11.11
CA ARG A 230 -19.93 6.02 11.01
C ARG A 230 -18.54 5.72 11.59
N ASP A 231 -18.33 4.46 11.95
CA ASP A 231 -17.00 3.96 12.30
C ASP A 231 -16.14 3.84 11.03
N LEU A 232 -14.95 4.45 11.08
CA LEU A 232 -13.96 4.43 10.01
C LEU A 232 -13.59 3.01 9.57
N ASN A 233 -13.50 2.09 10.52
CA ASN A 233 -13.04 0.72 10.29
C ASN A 233 -14.09 -0.19 9.63
N ASN A 234 -15.32 0.30 9.47
CA ASN A 234 -16.41 -0.42 8.83
C ASN A 234 -16.58 -0.08 7.34
N ILE A 235 -15.71 0.79 6.82
CA ILE A 235 -15.75 1.23 5.43
C ILE A 235 -14.66 0.47 4.66
N ASP A 236 -15.02 -0.02 3.49
CA ASP A 236 -14.02 -0.59 2.58
C ASP A 236 -13.26 0.52 1.85
N PRO A 237 -11.90 0.47 1.76
CA PRO A 237 -11.12 1.46 1.02
C PRO A 237 -11.53 1.61 -0.45
N GLU A 238 -12.11 0.56 -1.06
CA GLU A 238 -12.60 0.63 -2.44
C GLU A 238 -13.89 1.43 -2.59
N GLU A 239 -14.63 1.67 -1.50
CA GLU A 239 -15.82 2.55 -1.52
C GLU A 239 -15.46 4.03 -1.59
N ILE A 240 -14.22 4.42 -1.25
CA ILE A 240 -13.80 5.81 -1.02
C ILE A 240 -13.44 6.50 -2.32
N GLU A 241 -14.00 7.69 -2.55
CA GLU A 241 -13.63 8.63 -3.60
C GLU A 241 -12.71 9.74 -3.07
N SER A 242 -13.01 10.27 -1.87
CA SER A 242 -12.16 11.27 -1.24
C SER A 242 -12.14 11.13 0.28
N PHE A 243 -11.00 11.48 0.86
CA PHE A 243 -10.74 11.44 2.29
C PHE A 243 -10.13 12.78 2.72
N SER A 244 -10.80 13.48 3.62
CA SER A 244 -10.35 14.79 4.10
C SER A 244 -10.36 14.83 5.62
N VAL A 245 -9.32 15.44 6.20
CA VAL A 245 -9.21 15.65 7.64
C VAL A 245 -9.22 17.13 7.98
N LEU A 246 -10.24 17.54 8.72
CA LEU A 246 -10.37 18.88 9.27
C LEU A 246 -9.67 18.92 10.62
N LYS A 247 -8.58 19.66 10.70
CA LYS A 247 -7.71 19.66 11.89
C LYS A 247 -7.93 20.88 12.78
N ASP A 248 -8.42 21.99 12.20
CA ASP A 248 -8.58 23.25 12.91
C ASP A 248 -10.01 23.43 13.41
N ALA A 249 -10.14 24.13 14.55
CA ALA A 249 -11.43 24.51 15.10
C ALA A 249 -12.25 25.35 14.11
N ALA A 250 -11.62 26.21 13.31
CA ALA A 250 -12.32 26.98 12.28
C ALA A 250 -12.95 26.11 11.20
N ALA A 251 -12.25 25.06 10.75
CA ALA A 251 -12.75 24.13 9.75
C ALA A 251 -13.81 23.18 10.33
N SER A 252 -13.70 22.80 11.61
CA SER A 252 -14.62 21.89 12.29
C SER A 252 -15.77 22.57 13.03
N ALA A 253 -15.81 23.90 13.11
CA ALA A 253 -16.80 24.69 13.85
C ALA A 253 -18.25 24.38 13.46
N VAL A 254 -18.49 24.05 12.18
CA VAL A 254 -19.80 23.69 11.65
C VAL A 254 -20.37 22.42 12.31
N TYR A 255 -19.52 21.56 12.87
CA TYR A 255 -19.90 20.33 13.55
C TYR A 255 -20.06 20.49 15.07
N GLY A 256 -19.87 21.74 15.56
CA GLY A 256 -20.03 22.08 16.96
C GLY A 256 -19.07 21.32 17.87
N VAL A 257 -19.55 20.98 19.08
CA VAL A 257 -18.75 20.28 20.12
C VAL A 257 -18.23 18.93 19.63
N ARG A 258 -18.96 18.23 18.76
CA ARG A 258 -18.57 16.93 18.21
C ARG A 258 -17.33 17.00 17.30
N GLY A 259 -17.10 18.17 16.68
CA GLY A 259 -15.92 18.43 15.86
C GLY A 259 -14.68 18.89 16.63
N ALA A 260 -14.73 18.99 17.96
CA ALA A 260 -13.66 19.56 18.77
C ALA A 260 -12.34 18.79 18.66
N ASN A 261 -12.39 17.47 18.48
CA ASN A 261 -11.23 16.60 18.33
C ASN A 261 -10.80 16.39 16.86
N GLY A 262 -11.34 17.22 15.95
CA GLY A 262 -11.15 17.09 14.52
C GLY A 262 -12.26 16.26 13.85
N VAL A 263 -12.35 16.40 12.55
CA VAL A 263 -13.38 15.73 11.74
C VAL A 263 -12.73 15.04 10.56
N VAL A 264 -13.10 13.80 10.32
CA VAL A 264 -12.76 13.02 9.13
C VAL A 264 -13.97 12.99 8.21
N LEU A 265 -13.81 13.52 6.99
CA LEU A 265 -14.83 13.52 5.95
C LEU A 265 -14.48 12.50 4.88
N ILE A 266 -15.37 11.58 4.63
CA ILE A 266 -15.24 10.55 3.61
C ILE A 266 -16.40 10.70 2.64
N ASN A 267 -16.09 10.87 1.36
CA ASN A 267 -17.09 10.71 0.31
C ASN A 267 -16.88 9.39 -0.38
N THR A 268 -17.99 8.73 -0.63
CA THR A 268 -17.98 7.45 -1.34
C THR A 268 -18.12 7.65 -2.83
N LYS A 269 -17.59 6.70 -3.61
CA LYS A 269 -17.60 6.71 -5.07
C LYS A 269 -19.01 6.91 -5.63
N ARG A 270 -19.11 7.79 -6.62
CA ARG A 270 -20.34 8.05 -7.36
C ARG A 270 -20.18 7.72 -8.83
N GLY A 271 -21.28 7.41 -9.48
CA GLY A 271 -21.30 7.18 -10.92
C GLY A 271 -20.93 8.43 -11.70
N GLN A 272 -20.25 8.25 -12.81
CA GLN A 272 -19.93 9.28 -13.78
C GLN A 272 -20.71 9.06 -15.07
N VAL A 273 -20.93 10.12 -15.84
CA VAL A 273 -21.54 10.00 -17.17
C VAL A 273 -20.59 9.26 -18.09
N GLY A 274 -21.04 8.15 -18.66
CA GLY A 274 -20.22 7.33 -19.53
C GLY A 274 -20.71 5.89 -19.63
N LYS A 275 -19.98 5.09 -20.38
CA LYS A 275 -20.24 3.65 -20.50
C LYS A 275 -20.00 2.98 -19.15
N PRO A 276 -20.73 1.90 -18.83
CA PRO A 276 -20.46 1.11 -17.64
C PRO A 276 -18.99 0.66 -17.58
N ARG A 277 -18.37 0.90 -16.42
CA ARG A 277 -17.01 0.44 -16.11
C ARG A 277 -17.12 -0.60 -15.01
N VAL A 278 -16.50 -1.74 -15.21
CA VAL A 278 -16.39 -2.81 -14.22
C VAL A 278 -14.92 -3.00 -13.90
N VAL A 279 -14.58 -2.94 -12.62
CA VAL A 279 -13.24 -3.19 -12.10
C VAL A 279 -13.33 -4.30 -11.08
N VAL A 280 -12.56 -5.36 -11.28
CA VAL A 280 -12.42 -6.46 -10.33
C VAL A 280 -11.00 -6.44 -9.81
N LYS A 281 -10.84 -6.47 -8.50
CA LYS A 281 -9.54 -6.57 -7.84
C LYS A 281 -9.52 -7.79 -6.95
N SER A 282 -8.40 -8.50 -6.95
CA SER A 282 -8.11 -9.60 -6.05
C SER A 282 -6.75 -9.36 -5.42
N GLU A 283 -6.69 -9.40 -4.11
CA GLU A 283 -5.48 -9.20 -3.32
C GLU A 283 -5.28 -10.42 -2.43
N PHE A 284 -4.04 -10.87 -2.37
CA PHE A 284 -3.62 -11.95 -1.49
C PHE A 284 -2.38 -11.49 -0.73
N SER A 285 -2.39 -11.63 0.59
CA SER A 285 -1.27 -11.23 1.43
C SER A 285 -1.00 -12.23 2.53
N PHE A 286 0.24 -12.24 2.99
CA PHE A 286 0.66 -12.95 4.18
C PHE A 286 1.00 -11.95 5.27
N THR A 287 0.57 -12.24 6.48
CA THR A 287 0.96 -11.53 7.69
C THR A 287 1.80 -12.44 8.54
N GLN A 288 2.83 -11.89 9.17
CA GLN A 288 3.71 -12.61 10.10
C GLN A 288 3.99 -11.73 11.31
N PRO A 289 4.28 -12.32 12.48
CA PRO A 289 4.75 -11.55 13.62
C PRO A 289 6.01 -10.77 13.25
N VAL A 290 6.06 -9.50 13.62
CA VAL A 290 7.24 -8.66 13.37
C VAL A 290 8.43 -9.12 14.20
N ARG A 291 8.14 -9.60 15.43
CA ARG A 291 9.13 -10.12 16.36
C ARG A 291 8.45 -11.03 17.36
N LEU A 292 8.99 -12.22 17.55
CA LEU A 292 8.71 -13.10 18.66
C LEU A 292 9.97 -13.23 19.51
N PRO A 293 9.87 -13.42 20.82
CA PRO A 293 11.04 -13.74 21.64
C PRO A 293 11.55 -15.14 21.30
N GLU A 294 12.85 -15.29 21.26
CA GLU A 294 13.51 -16.59 21.17
C GLU A 294 13.85 -17.06 22.58
N TYR A 295 13.45 -18.29 22.88
CA TYR A 295 13.70 -18.91 24.18
C TYR A 295 14.77 -20.00 24.06
N ILE A 296 15.53 -20.17 25.15
CA ILE A 296 16.47 -21.29 25.26
C ILE A 296 15.69 -22.59 25.49
N GLY A 297 16.20 -23.71 24.96
CA GLY A 297 15.61 -25.02 25.17
C GLY A 297 15.64 -25.48 26.62
N ALA A 298 14.87 -26.51 26.91
CA ALA A 298 14.69 -27.03 28.28
C ALA A 298 16.00 -27.43 28.96
N ALA A 299 16.92 -28.05 28.23
CA ALA A 299 18.21 -28.49 28.80
C ALA A 299 19.08 -27.28 29.22
N ASP A 300 19.14 -26.24 28.38
CA ASP A 300 19.93 -25.05 28.69
C ASP A 300 19.26 -24.21 29.77
N TYR A 301 17.93 -24.18 29.82
CA TYR A 301 17.18 -23.55 30.91
C TYR A 301 17.50 -24.21 32.26
N MET A 302 17.47 -25.56 32.34
CA MET A 302 17.82 -26.31 33.53
C MET A 302 19.29 -26.11 33.92
N GLN A 303 20.19 -25.99 32.93
CA GLN A 303 21.61 -25.70 33.21
C GLN A 303 21.77 -24.35 33.91
N VAL A 304 21.08 -23.30 33.44
CA VAL A 304 21.10 -21.98 34.09
C VAL A 304 20.56 -22.04 35.52
N LEU A 305 19.54 -22.87 35.77
CA LEU A 305 19.02 -23.10 37.12
C LEU A 305 20.04 -23.79 38.01
N ASP A 306 20.73 -24.84 37.53
CA ASP A 306 21.77 -25.55 38.27
C ASP A 306 22.97 -24.63 38.57
N ASP A 307 23.37 -23.80 37.58
CA ASP A 307 24.46 -22.82 37.79
C ASP A 307 24.08 -21.81 38.89
N ALA A 308 22.84 -21.32 38.93
CA ALA A 308 22.34 -20.44 39.97
C ALA A 308 22.29 -21.12 41.37
N LEU A 309 21.95 -22.42 41.40
CA LEU A 309 22.00 -23.18 42.66
C LEU A 309 23.43 -23.30 43.17
N ILE A 310 24.38 -23.63 42.29
CA ILE A 310 25.82 -23.74 42.63
C ILE A 310 26.35 -22.39 43.17
N ASP A 311 26.01 -21.29 42.52
CA ASP A 311 26.43 -19.95 42.94
C ASP A 311 25.91 -19.58 44.34
N THR A 312 24.76 -20.16 44.74
CA THR A 312 24.21 -19.98 46.11
C THR A 312 24.70 -21.04 47.09
N GLY A 313 25.66 -21.90 46.71
CA GLY A 313 26.24 -22.96 47.55
C GLY A 313 25.34 -24.19 47.68
N GLN A 314 24.37 -24.36 46.82
CA GLN A 314 23.50 -25.55 46.77
C GLN A 314 24.00 -26.56 45.72
N SER A 315 23.55 -27.80 45.83
CA SER A 315 23.88 -28.84 44.86
C SER A 315 23.01 -28.72 43.64
N PRO A 316 23.53 -29.03 42.41
CA PRO A 316 22.73 -29.06 41.18
C PRO A 316 21.63 -30.12 41.30
N MET A 317 20.46 -29.82 40.76
CA MET A 317 19.26 -30.68 40.84
C MET A 317 18.90 -31.34 39.53
N TYR A 318 19.34 -30.80 38.39
CA TYR A 318 18.83 -31.16 37.09
C TYR A 318 19.79 -31.97 36.20
N ALA A 319 21.00 -32.33 36.69
CA ALA A 319 22.05 -32.95 35.87
C ALA A 319 21.59 -34.19 35.08
N ASP A 320 20.85 -35.14 35.70
CA ASP A 320 20.31 -36.31 35.05
C ASP A 320 19.22 -35.95 34.03
N ARG A 321 18.36 -35.00 34.41
CA ARG A 321 17.27 -34.52 33.54
C ARG A 321 17.80 -33.82 32.30
N ILE A 322 18.82 -32.96 32.44
CA ILE A 322 19.52 -32.30 31.34
C ILE A 322 20.06 -33.31 30.34
N ALA A 323 20.74 -34.38 30.81
CA ALA A 323 21.30 -35.40 29.94
C ALA A 323 20.21 -36.15 29.17
N LYS A 324 19.10 -36.50 29.80
CA LYS A 324 17.96 -37.18 29.18
C LYS A 324 17.24 -36.29 28.19
N THR A 325 16.97 -35.01 28.51
CA THR A 325 16.35 -34.07 27.61
C THR A 325 17.23 -33.84 26.37
N ARG A 326 18.56 -33.64 26.54
CA ARG A 326 19.49 -33.48 25.39
C ARG A 326 19.57 -34.72 24.49
N SER A 327 19.40 -35.91 25.07
CA SER A 327 19.40 -37.13 24.29
C SER A 327 18.07 -37.47 23.59
N GLY A 328 17.00 -36.72 23.88
CA GLY A 328 15.65 -37.02 23.43
C GLY A 328 15.06 -38.31 24.05
N TYR A 329 15.58 -38.72 25.22
CA TYR A 329 15.07 -39.88 25.96
C TYR A 329 13.71 -39.57 26.54
N ASP A 330 12.69 -40.33 26.14
CA ASP A 330 11.31 -40.23 26.60
C ASP A 330 10.78 -38.80 26.65
N PRO A 331 10.36 -38.23 25.52
CA PRO A 331 9.88 -36.81 25.47
C PRO A 331 8.64 -36.52 26.34
N ASP A 332 7.89 -37.55 26.71
CA ASP A 332 6.73 -37.42 27.61
C ASP A 332 7.15 -37.13 29.04
N LEU A 333 8.29 -37.66 29.49
CA LEU A 333 8.85 -37.46 30.83
C LEU A 333 9.92 -36.36 30.89
N TYR A 334 10.65 -36.16 29.78
CA TYR A 334 11.74 -35.16 29.66
C TYR A 334 11.51 -34.23 28.49
N PRO A 335 10.39 -33.46 28.50
CA PRO A 335 10.02 -32.61 27.39
C PRO A 335 10.98 -31.44 27.18
N ASP A 336 11.04 -30.99 25.93
CA ASP A 336 11.67 -29.74 25.51
C ASP A 336 10.66 -29.03 24.60
N VAL A 337 9.90 -28.09 25.18
CA VAL A 337 8.74 -27.47 24.52
C VAL A 337 9.01 -26.03 24.21
N ASP A 338 8.98 -25.66 22.93
CA ASP A 338 8.81 -24.27 22.52
C ASP A 338 7.32 -23.90 22.52
N TRP A 339 6.89 -23.23 23.57
CA TRP A 339 5.49 -22.86 23.75
C TRP A 339 4.99 -21.87 22.69
N ILE A 340 5.91 -21.08 22.09
CA ILE A 340 5.54 -20.14 21.03
C ILE A 340 5.20 -20.92 19.77
N ASP A 341 6.02 -21.89 19.39
CA ASP A 341 5.76 -22.76 18.24
C ASP A 341 4.50 -23.61 18.42
N VAL A 342 4.21 -24.03 19.65
CA VAL A 342 2.98 -24.79 19.97
C VAL A 342 1.73 -23.97 19.70
N ILE A 343 1.72 -22.68 20.06
CA ILE A 343 0.49 -21.85 19.99
C ILE A 343 0.39 -21.03 18.73
N SER A 344 1.48 -20.80 18.00
CA SER A 344 1.48 -19.87 16.86
C SER A 344 2.02 -20.48 15.59
N LYS A 345 1.58 -19.91 14.48
CA LYS A 345 2.08 -20.14 13.13
C LYS A 345 3.04 -19.02 12.75
N ASP A 346 4.01 -19.32 11.90
CA ASP A 346 4.93 -18.33 11.36
C ASP A 346 4.22 -17.26 10.54
N ASN A 347 3.13 -17.64 9.87
CA ASN A 347 2.36 -16.72 9.03
C ASN A 347 0.87 -17.06 8.98
N ALA A 348 0.09 -16.07 8.60
CA ALA A 348 -1.33 -16.18 8.31
C ALA A 348 -1.64 -15.53 6.96
N SER A 349 -2.72 -15.96 6.32
CA SER A 349 -3.11 -15.46 5.01
C SER A 349 -4.32 -14.55 5.09
N ASN A 350 -4.31 -13.50 4.27
CA ASN A 350 -5.43 -12.60 4.06
C ASN A 350 -5.79 -12.55 2.58
N GLN A 351 -7.07 -12.53 2.29
CA GLN A 351 -7.60 -12.50 0.95
C GLN A 351 -8.67 -11.43 0.83
N ARG A 352 -8.60 -10.64 -0.23
CA ARG A 352 -9.59 -9.63 -0.54
C ARG A 352 -9.99 -9.71 -2.00
N VAL A 353 -11.28 -9.69 -2.26
CA VAL A 353 -11.83 -9.58 -3.60
C VAL A 353 -12.83 -8.44 -3.59
N SER A 354 -12.71 -7.51 -4.53
CA SER A 354 -13.67 -6.42 -4.69
C SER A 354 -14.11 -6.26 -6.12
N VAL A 355 -15.34 -5.82 -6.30
CA VAL A 355 -15.95 -5.49 -7.59
C VAL A 355 -16.51 -4.09 -7.49
N ASP A 356 -16.11 -3.22 -8.42
CA ASP A 356 -16.60 -1.85 -8.56
C ASP A 356 -17.28 -1.72 -9.93
N ILE A 357 -18.55 -1.35 -9.94
CA ILE A 357 -19.35 -1.15 -11.13
C ILE A 357 -19.86 0.29 -11.10
N SER A 358 -19.46 1.10 -12.05
CA SER A 358 -19.88 2.49 -12.11
C SER A 358 -20.22 2.92 -13.54
N GLY A 359 -21.12 3.88 -13.68
CA GLY A 359 -21.52 4.40 -14.98
C GLY A 359 -22.71 5.34 -14.88
N GLY A 360 -23.23 5.75 -16.01
CA GLY A 360 -24.45 6.54 -16.04
C GLY A 360 -24.63 7.42 -17.24
N THR A 361 -25.75 8.10 -17.22
CA THR A 361 -26.15 9.14 -18.16
C THR A 361 -26.24 10.49 -17.45
N GLU A 362 -26.58 11.54 -18.15
CA GLU A 362 -26.83 12.84 -17.50
C GLU A 362 -28.00 12.82 -16.51
N ARG A 363 -28.94 11.88 -16.68
CA ARG A 363 -30.12 11.75 -15.82
C ARG A 363 -29.94 10.75 -14.68
N LEU A 364 -29.22 9.65 -14.91
CA LEU A 364 -29.00 8.57 -13.94
C LEU A 364 -27.51 8.26 -13.86
N ARG A 365 -26.95 8.34 -12.68
CA ARG A 365 -25.58 7.90 -12.38
C ARG A 365 -25.63 6.87 -11.26
N TYR A 366 -24.80 5.86 -11.35
CA TYR A 366 -24.77 4.80 -10.36
C TYR A 366 -23.33 4.33 -10.11
N SER A 367 -23.09 3.95 -8.87
CA SER A 367 -21.90 3.25 -8.42
C SER A 367 -22.31 2.12 -7.51
N PHE A 368 -21.72 0.96 -7.70
CA PHE A 368 -21.89 -0.21 -6.88
C PHE A 368 -20.53 -0.79 -6.55
N VAL A 369 -20.24 -0.95 -5.26
CA VAL A 369 -19.00 -1.57 -4.77
C VAL A 369 -19.39 -2.73 -3.86
N ALA A 370 -18.83 -3.90 -4.12
CA ALA A 370 -18.92 -5.05 -3.26
C ALA A 370 -17.52 -5.57 -2.96
N ALA A 371 -17.25 -5.92 -1.71
CA ALA A 371 -15.97 -6.47 -1.29
C ALA A 371 -16.16 -7.62 -0.31
N VAL A 372 -15.31 -8.64 -0.46
CA VAL A 372 -15.20 -9.76 0.48
C VAL A 372 -13.77 -9.77 1.01
N PHE A 373 -13.63 -9.86 2.31
CA PHE A 373 -12.36 -9.91 3.01
C PHE A 373 -12.33 -11.12 3.94
N ASN A 374 -11.31 -11.96 3.79
CA ASN A 374 -11.01 -13.09 4.66
C ASN A 374 -9.67 -12.85 5.33
N GLU A 375 -9.63 -12.91 6.65
CA GLU A 375 -8.42 -12.73 7.44
C GLU A 375 -8.26 -13.88 8.42
N GLN A 376 -7.04 -14.40 8.52
CA GLN A 376 -6.69 -15.46 9.46
C GLN A 376 -5.69 -14.93 10.47
N GLY A 377 -5.83 -15.37 11.73
CA GLY A 377 -4.87 -15.12 12.79
C GLY A 377 -3.76 -16.17 12.84
N ILE A 378 -2.74 -15.85 13.61
CA ILE A 378 -1.55 -16.69 13.76
C ILE A 378 -1.71 -17.82 14.79
N LEU A 379 -2.78 -17.86 15.57
CA LEU A 379 -2.98 -18.97 16.52
C LEU A 379 -3.12 -20.29 15.77
N GLN A 380 -2.40 -21.29 16.27
CA GLN A 380 -2.36 -22.63 15.71
C GLN A 380 -3.60 -23.42 16.13
N ARG A 381 -4.10 -24.28 15.24
CA ARG A 381 -5.16 -25.23 15.54
C ARG A 381 -4.59 -26.60 15.62
N ASP A 382 -4.81 -27.30 16.73
CA ASP A 382 -4.68 -28.76 16.76
C ASP A 382 -5.89 -29.39 16.07
N LYS A 383 -5.62 -30.10 14.97
CA LYS A 383 -6.67 -30.78 14.16
C LYS A 383 -7.36 -31.93 14.90
N LYS A 384 -6.79 -32.41 16.00
CA LYS A 384 -7.36 -33.47 16.82
C LYS A 384 -8.44 -32.95 17.79
N GLN A 385 -8.47 -31.63 18.03
CA GLN A 385 -9.45 -30.99 18.89
C GLN A 385 -10.74 -30.69 18.12
N GLU A 386 -11.88 -30.90 18.75
CA GLU A 386 -13.20 -30.56 18.19
C GLU A 386 -13.42 -29.04 18.08
N TRP A 387 -12.76 -28.27 18.93
CA TRP A 387 -12.84 -26.80 18.93
C TRP A 387 -11.72 -26.18 18.07
N ASP A 388 -12.00 -25.02 17.52
CA ASP A 388 -11.07 -24.28 16.66
C ASP A 388 -10.64 -22.96 17.32
N PRO A 389 -9.46 -22.86 17.92
CA PRO A 389 -8.95 -21.64 18.53
C PRO A 389 -8.46 -20.63 17.51
N SER A 390 -8.39 -21.02 16.23
CA SER A 390 -7.90 -20.10 15.20
C SER A 390 -8.83 -18.93 15.03
N ILE A 391 -8.24 -17.73 15.06
CA ILE A 391 -8.98 -16.51 14.84
C ILE A 391 -9.18 -16.36 13.34
N LYS A 392 -10.43 -16.17 12.93
CA LYS A 392 -10.82 -15.94 11.54
C LYS A 392 -11.82 -14.82 11.49
N LEU A 393 -11.69 -13.96 10.51
CA LEU A 393 -12.63 -12.90 10.24
C LEU A 393 -13.03 -12.95 8.77
N GLN A 394 -14.33 -12.99 8.52
CA GLN A 394 -14.90 -12.81 7.19
C GLN A 394 -15.79 -11.56 7.21
N ARG A 395 -15.58 -10.69 6.24
CA ARG A 395 -16.37 -9.47 6.09
C ARG A 395 -16.85 -9.33 4.66
N TYR A 396 -18.11 -8.96 4.52
CA TYR A 396 -18.77 -8.67 3.27
C TYR A 396 -19.23 -7.22 3.32
N ASN A 397 -18.70 -6.36 2.47
CA ASN A 397 -19.11 -4.97 2.35
C ASN A 397 -19.89 -4.78 1.05
N VAL A 398 -20.95 -4.01 1.11
CA VAL A 398 -21.73 -3.61 -0.07
C VAL A 398 -22.10 -2.14 0.05
N ARG A 399 -21.88 -1.39 -1.05
CA ARG A 399 -22.31 -0.01 -1.18
C ARG A 399 -22.91 0.21 -2.57
N SER A 400 -24.03 0.93 -2.60
CA SER A 400 -24.65 1.39 -3.83
C SER A 400 -25.05 2.86 -3.70
N ASN A 401 -24.59 3.67 -4.62
CA ASN A 401 -24.93 5.09 -4.72
C ASN A 401 -25.60 5.34 -6.06
N VAL A 402 -26.79 5.92 -6.02
CA VAL A 402 -27.58 6.24 -7.20
C VAL A 402 -28.00 7.71 -7.15
N ASP A 403 -27.64 8.47 -8.15
CA ASP A 403 -28.02 9.86 -8.36
C ASP A 403 -29.00 9.94 -9.55
N LEU A 404 -30.23 10.37 -9.29
CA LEU A 404 -31.27 10.49 -10.32
C LEU A 404 -31.72 11.95 -10.43
N LYS A 405 -31.54 12.54 -11.60
CA LYS A 405 -32.02 13.88 -11.94
C LYS A 405 -33.44 13.80 -12.46
N LEU A 406 -34.41 14.10 -11.60
CA LEU A 406 -35.83 14.04 -11.94
C LEU A 406 -36.25 15.22 -12.81
N SER A 407 -35.72 16.42 -12.54
CA SER A 407 -35.97 17.62 -13.30
C SER A 407 -34.69 18.51 -13.29
N PRO A 408 -34.63 19.64 -14.02
CA PRO A 408 -33.51 20.57 -13.92
C PRO A 408 -33.25 21.10 -12.50
N THR A 409 -34.29 21.11 -11.67
CA THR A 409 -34.22 21.66 -10.29
C THR A 409 -34.31 20.60 -9.20
N THR A 410 -34.57 19.33 -9.56
CA THR A 410 -34.81 18.25 -8.58
C THR A 410 -33.89 17.08 -8.82
N GLN A 411 -33.11 16.72 -7.82
CA GLN A 411 -32.24 15.56 -7.80
C GLN A 411 -32.57 14.66 -6.63
N LEU A 412 -32.71 13.37 -6.88
CA LEU A 412 -32.83 12.33 -5.85
C LEU A 412 -31.46 11.64 -5.72
N ARG A 413 -30.97 11.54 -4.50
CA ARG A 413 -29.76 10.80 -4.13
C ARG A 413 -30.14 9.65 -3.23
N PHE A 414 -29.76 8.46 -3.61
CA PHE A 414 -30.05 7.25 -2.87
C PHE A 414 -28.74 6.51 -2.59
N ASN A 415 -28.38 6.42 -1.32
CA ASN A 415 -27.15 5.80 -0.86
C ASN A 415 -27.50 4.65 0.08
N ILE A 416 -27.11 3.44 -0.29
CA ILE A 416 -27.19 2.24 0.55
C ILE A 416 -25.79 1.76 0.82
N GLY A 417 -25.47 1.45 2.05
CA GLY A 417 -24.22 0.81 2.43
C GLY A 417 -24.36 0.01 3.69
N GLY A 418 -23.72 -1.13 3.73
CA GLY A 418 -23.72 -2.02 4.88
C GLY A 418 -22.61 -3.04 4.79
N TYR A 419 -22.41 -3.74 5.89
CA TYR A 419 -21.49 -4.86 5.96
C TYR A 419 -22.08 -5.98 6.82
N LEU A 420 -21.66 -7.20 6.52
CA LEU A 420 -21.83 -8.37 7.37
C LEU A 420 -20.44 -8.85 7.78
N GLN A 421 -20.25 -9.12 9.05
CA GLN A 421 -19.01 -9.64 9.59
C GLN A 421 -19.27 -10.87 10.42
N ASP A 422 -18.57 -11.94 10.10
CA ASP A 422 -18.47 -13.15 10.89
C ASP A 422 -17.06 -13.28 11.45
N ARG A 423 -16.96 -13.57 12.74
CA ARG A 423 -15.68 -13.66 13.44
C ARG A 423 -15.67 -14.85 14.38
N ASN A 424 -14.69 -15.73 14.19
CA ASN A 424 -14.30 -16.71 15.18
C ASN A 424 -13.16 -16.14 16.04
N SER A 425 -13.26 -16.24 17.34
CA SER A 425 -12.24 -15.78 18.29
C SER A 425 -12.15 -16.70 19.49
N THR A 426 -11.02 -16.66 20.17
CA THR A 426 -10.82 -17.37 21.43
C THR A 426 -11.69 -16.80 22.53
N THR A 427 -12.07 -17.64 23.50
CA THR A 427 -12.77 -17.20 24.73
C THR A 427 -11.85 -16.40 25.66
N GLN A 428 -10.55 -16.69 25.63
CA GLN A 428 -9.52 -15.97 26.37
C GLN A 428 -8.93 -14.88 25.47
N ASP A 429 -8.52 -13.79 26.08
CA ASP A 429 -7.77 -12.73 25.39
C ASP A 429 -6.45 -13.30 24.83
N VAL A 430 -6.17 -13.01 23.56
CA VAL A 430 -4.95 -13.49 22.88
C VAL A 430 -3.69 -13.01 23.59
N SER A 431 -3.72 -11.80 24.17
CA SER A 431 -2.60 -11.27 24.94
C SER A 431 -2.33 -12.12 26.18
N LEU A 432 -3.36 -12.68 26.80
CA LEU A 432 -3.22 -13.59 27.92
C LEU A 432 -2.64 -14.94 27.49
N ILE A 433 -3.08 -15.48 26.34
CA ILE A 433 -2.54 -16.73 25.78
C ILE A 433 -1.03 -16.59 25.55
N PHE A 434 -0.60 -15.56 24.85
CA PHE A 434 0.82 -15.28 24.62
C PHE A 434 1.57 -15.01 25.92
N SER A 435 0.98 -14.24 26.86
CA SER A 435 1.60 -13.97 28.16
C SER A 435 1.85 -15.26 28.98
N ARG A 436 0.95 -16.24 28.89
CA ARG A 436 1.12 -17.54 29.52
C ARG A 436 2.23 -18.35 28.82
N ALA A 437 2.22 -18.40 27.48
CA ALA A 437 3.26 -19.07 26.72
C ALA A 437 4.66 -18.49 26.97
N PHE A 438 4.77 -17.17 27.10
CA PHE A 438 6.03 -16.48 27.42
C PHE A 438 6.57 -16.78 28.84
N ARG A 439 5.72 -17.25 29.74
CA ARG A 439 6.11 -17.61 31.13
C ARG A 439 6.18 -19.12 31.34
N ALA A 440 5.70 -19.90 30.40
CA ALA A 440 5.68 -21.34 30.54
C ALA A 440 7.10 -21.92 30.52
N VAL A 441 7.37 -22.80 31.44
CA VAL A 441 8.67 -23.45 31.58
C VAL A 441 8.79 -24.59 30.58
N PRO A 442 9.88 -24.69 29.79
CA PRO A 442 9.96 -25.59 28.64
C PRO A 442 10.06 -27.08 29.02
N PHE A 443 10.34 -27.42 30.27
CA PHE A 443 10.59 -28.79 30.73
C PHE A 443 9.55 -29.33 31.70
N THR A 444 8.49 -28.61 32.01
CA THR A 444 7.54 -29.01 33.07
C THR A 444 6.66 -30.17 32.62
N PHE A 445 6.07 -30.06 31.41
CA PHE A 445 5.23 -31.09 30.82
C PHE A 445 5.27 -30.96 29.28
N PRO A 446 4.98 -32.02 28.50
CA PRO A 446 4.90 -31.91 27.06
C PRO A 446 3.64 -31.13 26.64
N ALA A 447 3.64 -30.54 25.46
CA ALA A 447 2.43 -29.91 24.92
C ALA A 447 1.34 -30.97 24.66
N GLN A 448 1.76 -32.16 24.20
CA GLN A 448 0.92 -33.31 23.95
C GLN A 448 1.72 -34.58 24.25
N TYR A 449 1.11 -35.56 24.90
CA TYR A 449 1.72 -36.86 25.13
C TYR A 449 1.78 -37.65 23.82
N SER A 450 2.68 -38.63 23.78
CA SER A 450 2.80 -39.59 22.65
C SER A 450 1.49 -40.37 22.40
N SER A 451 0.65 -40.55 23.42
CA SER A 451 -0.72 -41.07 23.30
C SER A 451 -1.66 -40.20 22.47
N GLY A 452 -1.32 -38.90 22.27
CA GLY A 452 -2.18 -37.93 21.63
C GLY A 452 -3.08 -37.13 22.60
N GLU A 453 -2.99 -37.43 23.89
CA GLU A 453 -3.67 -36.65 24.94
C GLU A 453 -2.94 -35.34 25.21
N MET A 454 -3.71 -34.28 25.48
CA MET A 454 -3.12 -32.99 25.87
C MET A 454 -2.60 -33.10 27.31
N ALA A 455 -1.40 -32.62 27.52
CA ALA A 455 -0.89 -32.48 28.87
C ALA A 455 -1.58 -31.31 29.59
N GLY A 456 -1.73 -31.43 30.88
CA GLY A 456 -2.35 -30.42 31.73
C GLY A 456 -1.73 -30.39 33.11
N THR A 457 -1.99 -29.30 33.83
CA THR A 457 -1.65 -29.15 35.26
C THR A 457 -2.91 -29.39 36.10
N GLU A 458 -2.73 -29.55 37.41
CA GLU A 458 -3.84 -29.65 38.37
C GLU A 458 -4.78 -28.45 38.33
N GLU A 459 -4.31 -27.30 37.86
CA GLU A 459 -5.09 -26.06 37.72
C GLU A 459 -5.83 -25.94 36.34
N GLY A 460 -5.75 -26.97 35.50
CA GLY A 460 -6.33 -27.03 34.18
C GLY A 460 -5.32 -26.96 33.05
N ASN A 461 -5.78 -27.19 31.82
CA ASN A 461 -4.93 -27.11 30.64
C ASN A 461 -4.53 -25.64 30.37
N VAL A 462 -3.28 -25.45 30.01
CA VAL A 462 -2.72 -24.13 29.68
C VAL A 462 -3.35 -23.54 28.41
#